data_1ba0fdceab59eea7702e78c387b6c803
#
_entry.id   1ba0fdceab59eea7702e78c387b6c803
#
_cell.length_a   1.000
_cell.length_b   1.000
_cell.length_c   1.000
_cell.angle_alpha   90.00
_cell.angle_beta   90.00
_cell.angle_gamma   90.00
#
_symmetry.space_group_name_H-M   'P 1'
#
loop_
_entity.id
_entity.type
_entity.pdbx_description
1 polymer ?
#
loop_
_entity_poly.entity_id
_entity_poly.type
_entity_poly.pdbx_seq_one_letter_code
_entity_poly.pdbx_strand_id
1 'polypeptide(L)'
;MRSQARKREIDVYDRRLEAISAAAELGSFSRAAAKLRVSTPALVKQVSGFEAEFGITLFERSHSGVKVTPAGALLVDDARSIMRQSEDA
;
A
#
# COMPACT_ATOMS: atom_id res chain seq x y z
N MET A 1 -23.26 -8.25 -11.26
CA MET A 1 -22.88 -6.90 -11.62
C MET A 1 -22.61 -6.04 -10.43
N ARG A 2 -23.62 -5.87 -9.62
CA ARG A 2 -23.43 -5.07 -8.42
C ARG A 2 -22.41 -5.65 -7.48
N SER A 3 -22.34 -6.96 -7.41
CA SER A 3 -21.36 -7.59 -6.53
C SER A 3 -19.94 -7.29 -6.98
N GLN A 4 -19.72 -7.13 -8.27
CA GLN A 4 -18.39 -6.78 -8.75
C GLN A 4 -18.03 -5.35 -8.43
N ALA A 5 -18.98 -4.43 -8.58
CA ALA A 5 -18.72 -3.04 -8.24
C ALA A 5 -18.42 -2.91 -6.75
N ARG A 6 -19.20 -3.62 -5.95
CA ARG A 6 -18.99 -3.62 -4.51
C ARG A 6 -17.65 -4.24 -4.15
N LYS A 7 -17.25 -5.26 -4.88
CA LYS A 7 -15.98 -5.91 -4.66
C LYS A 7 -14.83 -4.95 -4.96
N ARG A 8 -14.97 -4.11 -5.98
CA ARG A 8 -13.94 -3.11 -6.25
C ARG A 8 -13.83 -2.11 -5.14
N GLU A 9 -14.94 -1.71 -4.58
CA GLU A 9 -14.90 -0.79 -3.44
C GLU A 9 -14.16 -1.42 -2.28
N ILE A 10 -14.39 -2.71 -2.06
CA ILE A 10 -13.69 -3.43 -1.01
C ILE A 10 -12.21 -3.54 -1.33
N ASP A 11 -11.86 -3.67 -2.61
CA ASP A 11 -10.47 -3.79 -3.01
C ASP A 11 -9.65 -2.57 -2.66
N VAL A 12 -10.29 -1.43 -2.43
CA VAL A 12 -9.59 -0.24 -1.95
C VAL A 12 -8.93 -0.52 -0.61
N TYR A 13 -9.45 -1.48 0.13
CA TYR A 13 -8.92 -1.85 1.44
C TYR A 13 -8.09 -3.12 1.38
N ASP A 14 -7.64 -3.51 0.18
CA ASP A 14 -6.94 -4.76 0.05
C ASP A 14 -5.54 -4.67 0.66
N ARG A 15 -4.86 -5.81 0.66
CA ARG A 15 -3.58 -5.93 1.33
C ARG A 15 -2.50 -5.08 0.69
N ARG A 16 -2.65 -4.74 -0.58
CA ARG A 16 -1.66 -3.90 -1.23
C ARG A 16 -1.61 -2.52 -0.61
N LEU A 17 -2.77 -1.97 -0.23
CA LEU A 17 -2.79 -0.67 0.44
C LEU A 17 -2.19 -0.76 1.83
N GLU A 18 -2.45 -1.84 2.55
CA GLU A 18 -1.81 -2.06 3.84
C GLU A 18 -0.30 -2.13 3.69
N ALA A 19 0.17 -2.86 2.67
CA ALA A 19 1.60 -3.01 2.43
C ALA A 19 2.23 -1.66 2.11
N ILE A 20 1.57 -0.87 1.26
CA ILE A 20 2.08 0.44 0.89
C ILE A 20 2.13 1.37 2.10
N SER A 21 1.06 1.40 2.89
CA SER A 21 1.01 2.26 4.06
C SER A 21 2.06 1.87 5.10
N ALA A 22 2.24 0.58 5.34
CA ALA A 22 3.24 0.11 6.30
C ALA A 22 4.65 0.46 5.83
N ALA A 23 4.94 0.28 4.55
CA ALA A 23 6.25 0.59 4.02
C ALA A 23 6.54 2.08 4.12
N ALA A 24 5.54 2.91 3.84
CA ALA A 24 5.69 4.36 3.94
C ALA A 24 5.94 4.78 5.39
N GLU A 25 5.18 4.21 6.31
CA GLU A 25 5.29 4.56 7.72
C GLU A 25 6.63 4.16 8.29
N LEU A 26 7.07 2.94 7.97
CA LEU A 26 8.27 2.38 8.57
C LEU A 26 9.54 2.69 7.78
N GLY A 27 9.41 3.17 6.55
CA GLY A 27 10.56 3.48 5.72
C GLY A 27 11.38 2.26 5.33
N SER A 28 10.75 1.09 5.30
CA SER A 28 11.47 -0.16 5.10
C SER A 28 10.50 -1.25 4.64
N PHE A 29 10.84 -1.93 3.56
CA PHE A 29 10.06 -3.07 3.11
C PHE A 29 10.16 -4.24 4.08
N SER A 30 11.35 -4.49 4.63
CA SER A 30 11.49 -5.63 5.53
C SER A 30 10.76 -5.40 6.84
N ARG A 31 10.78 -4.19 7.36
CA ARG A 31 10.01 -3.90 8.58
C ARG A 31 8.52 -3.98 8.33
N ALA A 32 8.07 -3.50 7.18
CA ALA A 32 6.66 -3.57 6.82
C ALA A 32 6.22 -5.02 6.69
N ALA A 33 7.06 -5.85 6.07
CA ALA A 33 6.76 -7.28 5.92
C ALA A 33 6.63 -7.95 7.29
N ALA A 34 7.54 -7.63 8.20
CA ALA A 34 7.48 -8.19 9.55
C ALA A 34 6.20 -7.77 10.26
N LYS A 35 5.83 -6.49 10.13
CA LYS A 35 4.61 -5.99 10.77
C LYS A 35 3.38 -6.72 10.25
N LEU A 36 3.34 -6.98 8.96
CA LEU A 36 2.18 -7.60 8.32
C LEU A 36 2.27 -9.13 8.29
N ARG A 37 3.35 -9.69 8.83
CA ARG A 37 3.54 -11.14 8.92
C ARG A 37 3.56 -11.80 7.55
N VAL A 38 4.26 -11.17 6.63
CA VAL A 38 4.49 -11.74 5.29
C VAL A 38 5.98 -11.70 5.01
N SER A 39 6.42 -12.41 3.98
CA SER A 39 7.83 -12.35 3.59
C SER A 39 8.11 -11.03 2.89
N THR A 40 9.37 -10.59 2.98
CA THR A 40 9.77 -9.37 2.30
C THR A 40 9.52 -9.44 0.79
N PRO A 41 9.90 -10.54 0.10
CA PRO A 41 9.58 -10.63 -1.34
C PRO A 41 8.09 -10.56 -1.64
N ALA A 42 7.25 -11.15 -0.79
CA ALA A 42 5.81 -11.08 -1.00
C ALA A 42 5.31 -9.64 -0.88
N LEU A 43 5.79 -8.91 0.11
CA LEU A 43 5.40 -7.52 0.28
C LEU A 43 5.86 -6.67 -0.90
N VAL A 44 7.09 -6.84 -1.32
CA VAL A 44 7.64 -6.09 -2.46
C VAL A 44 6.83 -6.38 -3.71
N LYS A 45 6.43 -7.63 -3.90
CA LYS A 45 5.61 -8.00 -5.04
C LYS A 45 4.27 -7.28 -5.03
N GLN A 46 3.65 -7.16 -3.86
CA GLN A 46 2.39 -6.44 -3.74
C GLN A 46 2.55 -4.96 -4.09
N VAL A 47 3.60 -4.34 -3.59
CA VAL A 47 3.87 -2.93 -3.88
C VAL A 47 4.17 -2.73 -5.37
N SER A 48 5.06 -3.55 -5.91
CA SER A 48 5.44 -3.42 -7.32
C SER A 48 4.27 -3.71 -8.24
N GLY A 49 3.43 -4.67 -7.88
CA GLY A 49 2.24 -4.98 -8.67
C GLY A 49 1.30 -3.79 -8.73
N PHE A 50 1.12 -3.11 -7.61
CA PHE A 50 0.28 -1.92 -7.58
C PHE A 50 0.87 -0.83 -8.45
N GLU A 51 2.19 -0.60 -8.32
CA GLU A 51 2.85 0.41 -9.14
C GLU A 51 2.69 0.12 -10.62
N ALA A 52 2.86 -1.14 -11.00
CA ALA A 52 2.73 -1.53 -12.40
C ALA A 52 1.31 -1.38 -12.91
N GLU A 53 0.34 -1.77 -12.08
CA GLU A 53 -1.06 -1.72 -12.48
C GLU A 53 -1.51 -0.29 -12.75
N PHE A 54 -1.09 0.65 -11.93
CA PHE A 54 -1.55 2.03 -12.03
C PHE A 54 -0.53 2.95 -12.70
N GLY A 55 0.62 2.40 -13.10
CA GLY A 55 1.63 3.18 -13.81
C GLY A 55 2.22 4.31 -13.01
N ILE A 56 2.37 4.10 -11.70
CA ILE A 56 2.93 5.13 -10.83
C ILE A 56 4.07 4.53 -9.99
N THR A 57 5.00 5.40 -9.62
CA THR A 57 6.09 5.03 -8.73
C THR A 57 5.75 5.54 -7.34
N LEU A 58 5.62 4.63 -6.39
CA LEU A 58 5.25 4.97 -5.03
C LEU A 58 6.44 5.17 -4.11
N PHE A 59 7.54 4.47 -4.39
CA PHE A 59 8.71 4.49 -3.50
C PHE A 59 10.00 4.64 -4.28
N GLU A 60 10.93 5.37 -3.69
CA GLU A 60 12.31 5.41 -4.13
C GLU A 60 13.14 4.62 -3.14
N ARG A 61 13.99 3.74 -3.65
CA ARG A 61 14.83 2.90 -2.81
C ARG A 61 16.20 3.50 -2.66
N SER A 62 16.77 3.37 -1.46
CA SER A 62 18.11 3.84 -1.18
C SER A 62 18.77 2.90 -0.18
N HIS A 63 20.02 3.16 0.13
CA HIS A 63 20.74 2.35 1.11
C HIS A 63 20.10 2.41 2.48
N SER A 64 19.46 3.52 2.81
CA SER A 64 18.87 3.70 4.13
C SER A 64 17.43 3.26 4.21
N GLY A 65 16.88 2.70 3.13
CA GLY A 65 15.51 2.21 3.15
C GLY A 65 14.72 2.72 1.96
N VAL A 66 13.43 2.98 2.17
CA VAL A 66 12.57 3.47 1.09
C VAL A 66 11.92 4.78 1.53
N LYS A 67 11.69 5.64 0.55
CA LYS A 67 10.99 6.90 0.75
C LYS A 67 9.82 6.96 -0.20
N VAL A 68 8.70 7.53 0.26
CA VAL A 68 7.55 7.71 -0.63
C VAL A 68 7.85 8.83 -1.61
N THR A 69 7.40 8.64 -2.84
CA THR A 69 7.38 9.72 -3.83
C THR A 69 6.21 10.64 -3.52
N PRO A 70 6.13 11.82 -4.17
CA PRO A 70 4.93 12.65 -4.00
C PRO A 70 3.64 11.92 -4.35
N ALA A 71 3.66 11.11 -5.42
CA ALA A 71 2.49 10.32 -5.77
C ALA A 71 2.17 9.30 -4.69
N GLY A 72 3.20 8.66 -4.12
CA GLY A 72 3.01 7.70 -3.04
C GLY A 72 2.44 8.35 -1.79
N ALA A 73 2.90 9.55 -1.47
CA ALA A 73 2.41 10.26 -0.29
C ALA A 73 0.92 10.56 -0.42
N LEU A 74 0.49 10.99 -1.60
CA LEU A 74 -0.93 11.26 -1.83
C LEU A 74 -1.75 9.99 -1.68
N LEU A 75 -1.28 8.88 -2.24
CA LEU A 75 -2.00 7.63 -2.13
C LEU A 75 -2.10 7.16 -0.69
N VAL A 76 -1.02 7.28 0.07
CA VAL A 76 -1.02 6.85 1.47
C VAL A 76 -2.02 7.69 2.27
N ASP A 77 -2.06 8.98 2.05
CA ASP A 77 -3.02 9.85 2.74
C ASP A 77 -4.45 9.45 2.40
N ASP A 78 -4.72 9.19 1.12
CA ASP A 78 -6.05 8.77 0.69
C ASP A 78 -6.41 7.43 1.30
N ALA A 79 -5.49 6.49 1.30
CA ALA A 79 -5.73 5.16 1.85
C ALA A 79 -6.03 5.23 3.35
N ARG A 80 -5.30 6.06 4.07
CA ARG A 80 -5.54 6.22 5.51
C ARG A 80 -6.91 6.81 5.78
N SER A 81 -7.29 7.78 4.99
CA SER A 81 -8.58 8.41 5.13
C SER A 81 -9.71 7.41 4.88
N ILE A 82 -9.57 6.61 3.83
CA ILE A 82 -10.56 5.59 3.49
C ILE A 82 -10.65 4.55 4.59
N MET A 83 -9.52 4.10 5.11
CA MET A 83 -9.51 3.08 6.15
C MET A 83 -10.14 3.61 7.44
N ARG A 84 -9.89 4.87 7.78
CA ARG A 84 -10.51 5.47 8.95
C ARG A 84 -12.02 5.55 8.80
N GLN A 85 -12.49 5.95 7.64
CA GLN A 85 -13.93 6.01 7.38
C GLN A 85 -14.55 4.64 7.52
N SER A 86 -13.87 3.62 7.06
CA SER A 86 -14.35 2.26 7.18
C SER A 86 -14.45 1.83 8.63
N GLU A 87 -13.48 2.20 9.45
CA GLU A 87 -13.49 1.86 10.86
C GLU A 87 -14.61 2.58 11.60
N ASP A 88 -14.85 3.80 11.22
CA ASP A 88 -15.88 4.61 11.88
C ASP A 88 -17.28 4.17 11.51
N ALA A 89 -17.41 3.55 10.37
CA ALA A 89 -18.73 3.10 9.93
C ALA A 89 -19.18 1.88 10.69
#